data_96aef5f9a6c1bd300f5e549fa19f4ab2
#
_entry.id   96aef5f9a6c1bd300f5e549fa19f4ab2
#
_cell.length_a   1.000
_cell.length_b   1.000
_cell.length_c   1.000
_cell.angle_alpha   90.00
_cell.angle_beta   90.00
_cell.angle_gamma   90.00
#
_symmetry.space_group_name_H-M   'P 1'
#
loop_
_entity.id
_entity.type
_entity.pdbx_description
1 polymer ?
#
loop_
_entity_poly.entity_id
_entity_poly.type
_entity_poly.pdbx_seq_one_letter_code
_entity_poly.pdbx_strand_id
1 'polypeptide(L)'
;AALGRVALGVSSILGWFALSAVVLRPMKALRDGMLALGRREFDHKVEIGSRDEFRDLGETLNKLARDLDVARVIQSTFLPRRLPSTRGYRFALASIACDATGGDYVDAFELPDGRAAVLVADVSGHGLGASLLMSACRSALRAMCRGPHSPGELLERLESQLSEDLGDSRFITMVYGVLEPDGRFTWANAGHEPAFAVVGGEVVVFEAHRTPLGVGIDLGGDKETTIRLSPGDRVFLGSDGVTEAMDPAGELFGAERIVEAVRGAGATCQEVVDRLNAALDAHCRGPARRDDVTMLVLDRIESGPS
;
A
#
# COMPACT_ATOMS: atom_id res chain seq x y z
N ALA A 1 9.33 -68.66 -17.06
CA ALA A 1 9.87 -67.68 -16.09
C ALA A 1 10.24 -66.33 -16.78
N ALA A 2 10.89 -66.32 -17.95
CA ALA A 2 11.32 -65.08 -18.61
C ALA A 2 10.13 -64.24 -19.15
N LEU A 3 9.13 -64.85 -19.79
CA LEU A 3 7.93 -64.14 -20.29
C LEU A 3 7.12 -63.46 -19.18
N GLY A 4 7.02 -64.09 -18.01
CA GLY A 4 6.31 -63.47 -16.86
C GLY A 4 7.01 -62.21 -16.31
N ARG A 5 8.34 -62.20 -16.31
CA ARG A 5 9.13 -61.02 -15.87
C ARG A 5 9.02 -59.87 -16.85
N VAL A 6 8.99 -60.13 -18.16
CA VAL A 6 8.79 -59.14 -19.22
C VAL A 6 7.38 -58.59 -19.13
N ALA A 7 6.34 -59.40 -18.96
CA ALA A 7 4.97 -58.94 -18.80
C ALA A 7 4.77 -58.05 -17.56
N LEU A 8 5.35 -58.40 -16.43
CA LEU A 8 5.34 -57.58 -15.22
C LEU A 8 6.06 -56.26 -15.41
N GLY A 9 7.20 -56.21 -16.08
CA GLY A 9 7.93 -54.98 -16.40
C GLY A 9 7.13 -54.03 -17.28
N VAL A 10 6.51 -54.55 -18.35
CA VAL A 10 5.67 -53.75 -19.25
C VAL A 10 4.42 -53.23 -18.56
N SER A 11 3.77 -54.03 -17.70
CA SER A 11 2.61 -53.60 -16.90
C SER A 11 2.98 -52.52 -15.90
N SER A 12 4.13 -52.60 -15.24
CA SER A 12 4.62 -51.59 -14.32
C SER A 12 4.93 -50.25 -15.04
N ILE A 13 5.54 -50.31 -16.21
CA ILE A 13 5.83 -49.12 -17.02
C ILE A 13 4.53 -48.45 -17.51
N LEU A 14 3.57 -49.21 -18.00
CA LEU A 14 2.27 -48.70 -18.42
C LEU A 14 1.50 -48.11 -17.24
N GLY A 15 1.53 -48.76 -16.08
CA GLY A 15 0.94 -48.23 -14.84
C GLY A 15 1.57 -46.91 -14.41
N TRP A 16 2.90 -46.79 -14.49
CA TRP A 16 3.61 -45.55 -14.21
C TRP A 16 3.23 -44.41 -15.19
N PHE A 17 3.16 -44.70 -16.48
CA PHE A 17 2.73 -43.73 -17.48
C PHE A 17 1.29 -43.26 -17.23
N ALA A 18 0.37 -44.20 -16.94
CA ALA A 18 -1.01 -43.88 -16.62
C ALA A 18 -1.10 -43.01 -15.36
N LEU A 19 -0.42 -43.39 -14.26
CA LEU A 19 -0.36 -42.59 -13.01
C LEU A 19 0.22 -41.21 -13.26
N SER A 20 1.30 -41.14 -14.03
CA SER A 20 1.93 -39.86 -14.36
C SER A 20 1.02 -38.94 -15.18
N ALA A 21 0.29 -39.48 -16.14
CA ALA A 21 -0.59 -38.70 -17.01
C ALA A 21 -1.89 -38.26 -16.29
N VAL A 22 -2.47 -39.17 -15.49
CA VAL A 22 -3.79 -38.94 -14.87
C VAL A 22 -3.70 -38.20 -13.53
N VAL A 23 -2.59 -38.37 -12.79
CA VAL A 23 -2.48 -37.76 -11.43
C VAL A 23 -1.33 -36.78 -11.34
N LEU A 24 -0.09 -37.20 -11.66
CA LEU A 24 1.09 -36.40 -11.34
C LEU A 24 1.18 -35.10 -12.18
N ARG A 25 0.83 -35.15 -13.48
CA ARG A 25 0.84 -33.95 -14.35
C ARG A 25 -0.22 -32.92 -13.94
N PRO A 26 -1.50 -33.29 -13.74
CA PRO A 26 -2.51 -32.34 -13.25
C PRO A 26 -2.14 -31.76 -11.89
N MET A 27 -1.70 -32.56 -10.93
CA MET A 27 -1.24 -32.08 -9.62
C MET A 27 -0.10 -31.07 -9.73
N LYS A 28 0.87 -31.34 -10.63
CA LYS A 28 1.97 -30.40 -10.87
C LYS A 28 1.47 -29.09 -11.47
N ALA A 29 0.56 -29.14 -12.46
CA ALA A 29 -0.02 -27.95 -13.05
C ALA A 29 -0.79 -27.09 -12.01
N LEU A 30 -1.60 -27.73 -11.16
CA LEU A 30 -2.28 -27.04 -10.06
C LEU A 30 -1.30 -26.41 -9.07
N ARG A 31 -0.27 -27.14 -8.64
CA ARG A 31 0.76 -26.63 -7.75
C ARG A 31 1.47 -25.41 -8.36
N ASP A 32 1.89 -25.54 -9.62
CA ASP A 32 2.61 -24.46 -10.32
C ASP A 32 1.70 -23.23 -10.50
N GLY A 33 0.40 -23.44 -10.77
CA GLY A 33 -0.61 -22.37 -10.80
C GLY A 33 -0.84 -21.70 -9.44
N MET A 34 -0.92 -22.48 -8.35
CA MET A 34 -1.00 -21.91 -7.00
C MET A 34 0.24 -21.10 -6.61
N LEU A 35 1.43 -21.59 -7.00
CA LEU A 35 2.68 -20.84 -6.78
C LEU A 35 2.74 -19.56 -7.62
N ALA A 36 2.25 -19.59 -8.87
CA ALA A 36 2.13 -18.42 -9.72
C ALA A 36 1.17 -17.38 -9.10
N LEU A 37 0.01 -17.84 -8.60
CA LEU A 37 -0.95 -17.00 -7.90
C LEU A 37 -0.32 -16.34 -6.66
N GLY A 38 0.43 -17.11 -5.87
CA GLY A 38 1.19 -16.59 -4.72
C GLY A 38 2.29 -15.58 -5.09
N ARG A 39 2.79 -15.64 -6.34
CA ARG A 39 3.72 -14.64 -6.90
C ARG A 39 3.02 -13.50 -7.64
N ARG A 40 1.68 -13.43 -7.59
CA ARG A 40 0.83 -12.43 -8.28
C ARG A 40 0.91 -12.48 -9.81
N GLU A 41 1.28 -13.61 -10.37
CA GLU A 41 1.28 -13.88 -11.80
C GLU A 41 -0.14 -14.26 -12.23
N PHE A 42 -1.09 -13.32 -12.19
CA PHE A 42 -2.53 -13.57 -12.42
C PHE A 42 -2.84 -14.01 -13.85
N ASP A 43 -1.94 -13.71 -14.80
CA ASP A 43 -2.07 -14.16 -16.20
C ASP A 43 -1.72 -15.64 -16.39
N HIS A 44 -1.15 -16.30 -15.38
CA HIS A 44 -0.80 -17.71 -15.45
C HIS A 44 -2.07 -18.55 -15.50
N LYS A 45 -2.27 -19.27 -16.61
CA LYS A 45 -3.41 -20.17 -16.80
C LYS A 45 -3.03 -21.61 -16.49
N VAL A 46 -3.81 -22.25 -15.66
CA VAL A 46 -3.74 -23.69 -15.41
C VAL A 46 -4.60 -24.40 -16.42
N GLU A 47 -3.98 -25.13 -17.35
CA GLU A 47 -4.67 -25.93 -18.36
C GLU A 47 -4.55 -27.40 -18.01
N ILE A 48 -5.68 -28.07 -17.76
CA ILE A 48 -5.76 -29.48 -17.42
C ILE A 48 -6.61 -30.20 -18.49
N GLY A 49 -5.99 -31.11 -19.19
CA GLY A 49 -6.63 -31.84 -20.31
C GLY A 49 -7.58 -32.97 -19.90
N SER A 50 -7.62 -33.36 -18.61
CA SER A 50 -8.53 -34.38 -18.09
C SER A 50 -9.98 -33.87 -18.04
N ARG A 51 -10.94 -34.77 -17.89
CA ARG A 51 -12.37 -34.43 -17.70
C ARG A 51 -12.86 -34.94 -16.35
N ASP A 52 -12.12 -34.59 -15.32
CA ASP A 52 -12.31 -35.01 -13.94
C ASP A 52 -12.18 -33.81 -12.97
N GLU A 53 -12.15 -34.09 -11.70
CA GLU A 53 -12.06 -33.11 -10.61
C GLU A 53 -10.82 -32.20 -10.72
N PHE A 54 -9.75 -32.65 -11.38
CA PHE A 54 -8.57 -31.83 -11.60
C PHE A 54 -8.84 -30.68 -12.56
N ARG A 55 -9.69 -30.89 -13.58
CA ARG A 55 -10.12 -29.80 -14.48
C ARG A 55 -10.93 -28.78 -13.70
N ASP A 56 -11.91 -29.22 -12.92
CA ASP A 56 -12.77 -28.32 -12.13
C ASP A 56 -11.95 -27.47 -11.16
N LEU A 57 -10.93 -28.07 -10.52
CA LEU A 57 -9.96 -27.35 -9.68
C LEU A 57 -9.15 -26.32 -10.47
N GLY A 58 -8.68 -26.67 -11.67
CA GLY A 58 -7.93 -25.76 -12.53
C GLY A 58 -8.79 -24.56 -12.99
N GLU A 59 -10.04 -24.82 -13.38
CA GLU A 59 -11.00 -23.77 -13.76
C GLU A 59 -11.33 -22.84 -12.57
N THR A 60 -11.51 -23.43 -11.38
CA THR A 60 -11.75 -22.68 -10.15
C THR A 60 -10.55 -21.80 -9.78
N LEU A 61 -9.33 -22.32 -9.88
CA LEU A 61 -8.09 -21.56 -9.63
C LEU A 61 -7.94 -20.40 -10.64
N ASN A 62 -8.20 -20.66 -11.92
CA ASN A 62 -8.18 -19.63 -12.96
C ASN A 62 -9.26 -18.56 -12.74
N LYS A 63 -10.42 -18.93 -12.22
CA LYS A 63 -11.48 -17.97 -11.86
C LYS A 63 -11.00 -17.08 -10.69
N LEU A 64 -10.48 -17.68 -9.62
CA LEU A 64 -9.96 -16.96 -8.47
C LEU A 64 -8.85 -15.97 -8.86
N ALA A 65 -7.92 -16.40 -9.73
CA ALA A 65 -6.87 -15.52 -10.24
C ALA A 65 -7.45 -14.29 -10.96
N ARG A 66 -8.46 -14.48 -11.81
CA ARG A 66 -9.14 -13.38 -12.51
C ARG A 66 -9.86 -12.44 -11.55
N ASP A 67 -10.57 -12.97 -10.55
CA ASP A 67 -11.33 -12.18 -9.59
C ASP A 67 -10.39 -11.29 -8.74
N LEU A 68 -9.21 -11.83 -8.35
CA LEU A 68 -8.16 -11.09 -7.66
C LEU A 68 -7.51 -10.02 -8.55
N ASP A 69 -7.26 -10.32 -9.83
CA ASP A 69 -6.71 -9.32 -10.76
C ASP A 69 -7.68 -8.16 -11.00
N VAL A 70 -8.98 -8.46 -11.11
CA VAL A 70 -10.01 -7.41 -11.21
C VAL A 70 -10.02 -6.53 -9.96
N ALA A 71 -9.95 -7.11 -8.76
CA ALA A 71 -9.88 -6.35 -7.51
C ALA A 71 -8.64 -5.43 -7.48
N ARG A 72 -7.46 -5.96 -7.87
CA ARG A 72 -6.20 -5.21 -8.00
C ARG A 72 -6.34 -4.03 -8.97
N VAL A 73 -6.91 -4.27 -10.15
CA VAL A 73 -7.11 -3.23 -11.17
C VAL A 73 -8.05 -2.14 -10.66
N ILE A 74 -9.14 -2.50 -9.99
CA ILE A 74 -10.07 -1.52 -9.40
C ILE A 74 -9.32 -0.69 -8.35
N GLN A 75 -8.58 -1.31 -7.43
CA GLN A 75 -7.86 -0.60 -6.39
C GLN A 75 -6.79 0.35 -6.97
N SER A 76 -6.08 -0.05 -8.02
CA SER A 76 -5.10 0.82 -8.68
C SER A 76 -5.71 2.12 -9.23
N THR A 77 -7.04 2.14 -9.48
CA THR A 77 -7.75 3.37 -9.90
C THR A 77 -7.96 4.36 -8.76
N PHE A 78 -7.75 3.95 -7.51
CA PHE A 78 -7.88 4.82 -6.33
C PHE A 78 -6.65 5.70 -6.11
N LEU A 79 -5.50 5.31 -6.63
CA LEU A 79 -4.32 6.17 -6.63
C LEU A 79 -4.58 7.44 -7.46
N PRO A 80 -4.06 8.59 -7.03
CA PRO A 80 -4.28 9.84 -7.74
C PRO A 80 -3.69 9.77 -9.15
N ARG A 81 -4.55 9.92 -10.16
CA ARG A 81 -4.12 9.94 -11.58
C ARG A 81 -3.37 11.22 -11.94
N ARG A 82 -3.60 12.28 -11.18
CA ARG A 82 -2.94 13.58 -11.31
C ARG A 82 -2.69 14.13 -9.92
N LEU A 83 -1.46 14.54 -9.69
CA LEU A 83 -1.09 15.23 -8.46
C LEU A 83 -1.56 16.69 -8.54
N PRO A 84 -1.85 17.34 -7.39
CA PRO A 84 -2.29 18.72 -7.37
C PRO A 84 -1.24 19.65 -7.98
N SER A 85 -1.71 20.69 -8.65
CA SER A 85 -0.88 21.76 -9.23
C SER A 85 -0.83 22.98 -8.31
N THR A 86 -0.96 22.79 -7.00
CA THR A 86 -0.99 23.86 -6.02
C THR A 86 0.30 24.66 -6.06
N ARG A 87 0.16 25.97 -6.20
CA ARG A 87 1.29 26.90 -6.37
C ARG A 87 2.25 26.81 -5.18
N GLY A 88 3.54 26.70 -5.49
CA GLY A 88 4.61 26.64 -4.49
C GLY A 88 4.85 25.23 -3.91
N TYR A 89 4.28 24.17 -4.49
CA TYR A 89 4.51 22.80 -4.06
C TYR A 89 4.78 21.87 -5.23
N ARG A 90 5.57 20.83 -4.96
CA ARG A 90 5.73 19.65 -5.82
C ARG A 90 5.42 18.41 -5.00
N PHE A 91 4.88 17.40 -5.65
CA PHE A 91 4.48 16.15 -5.01
C PHE A 91 5.06 14.97 -5.78
N ALA A 92 5.44 13.93 -5.04
CA ALA A 92 5.73 12.61 -5.57
C ALA A 92 5.18 11.56 -4.61
N LEU A 93 4.75 10.43 -5.14
CA LEU A 93 4.27 9.33 -4.33
C LEU A 93 4.61 7.98 -4.97
N ALA A 94 4.68 6.96 -4.14
CA ALA A 94 4.72 5.56 -4.55
C ALA A 94 3.81 4.75 -3.63
N SER A 95 3.16 3.75 -4.19
CA SER A 95 2.38 2.75 -3.44
C SER A 95 2.56 1.40 -4.12
N ILE A 96 3.05 0.43 -3.36
CA ILE A 96 3.38 -0.92 -3.80
C ILE A 96 2.72 -1.88 -2.82
N ALA A 97 1.63 -2.49 -3.24
CA ALA A 97 0.93 -3.46 -2.41
C ALA A 97 1.75 -4.74 -2.22
N CYS A 98 1.72 -5.36 -1.05
CA CYS A 98 2.37 -6.63 -0.74
C CYS A 98 1.54 -7.84 -1.18
N ASP A 99 0.22 -7.71 -1.27
CA ASP A 99 -0.75 -8.69 -1.74
C ASP A 99 -1.40 -8.30 -3.07
N ALA A 100 -2.37 -9.07 -3.54
CA ALA A 100 -3.19 -8.73 -4.71
C ALA A 100 -3.88 -7.37 -4.53
N THR A 101 -4.27 -7.06 -3.29
CA THR A 101 -4.85 -5.77 -2.88
C THR A 101 -4.24 -5.34 -1.55
N GLY A 102 -4.01 -4.06 -1.35
CA GLY A 102 -3.40 -3.49 -0.15
C GLY A 102 -4.40 -2.80 0.78
N GLY A 103 -4.00 -2.63 2.05
CA GLY A 103 -4.69 -1.81 3.05
C GLY A 103 -4.33 -0.33 2.98
N ASP A 104 -3.18 -0.02 2.40
CA ASP A 104 -2.66 1.34 2.30
C ASP A 104 -3.48 2.25 1.39
N TYR A 105 -3.58 3.51 1.78
CA TYR A 105 -4.15 4.59 0.98
C TYR A 105 -3.25 5.81 0.99
N VAL A 106 -2.90 6.30 -0.18
CA VAL A 106 -2.19 7.56 -0.39
C VAL A 106 -2.95 8.43 -1.36
N ASP A 107 -3.05 9.71 -1.05
CA ASP A 107 -3.70 10.66 -1.94
C ASP A 107 -3.09 12.07 -1.80
N ALA A 108 -3.16 12.82 -2.90
CA ALA A 108 -2.85 14.23 -2.96
C ALA A 108 -3.79 14.88 -3.96
N PHE A 109 -4.53 15.91 -3.55
CA PHE A 109 -5.56 16.53 -4.39
C PHE A 109 -5.87 17.98 -4.02
N GLU A 110 -6.41 18.70 -4.97
CA GLU A 110 -6.88 20.07 -4.74
C GLU A 110 -8.23 20.08 -4.03
N LEU A 111 -8.36 20.95 -3.03
CA LEU A 111 -9.61 21.25 -2.36
C LEU A 111 -10.39 22.33 -3.17
N PRO A 112 -11.72 22.44 -2.98
CA PRO A 112 -12.53 23.40 -3.72
C PRO A 112 -12.10 24.85 -3.58
N ASP A 113 -11.38 25.20 -2.52
CA ASP A 113 -10.86 26.55 -2.22
C ASP A 113 -9.43 26.79 -2.73
N GLY A 114 -8.86 25.86 -3.49
CA GLY A 114 -7.52 25.97 -4.09
C GLY A 114 -6.37 25.54 -3.19
N ARG A 115 -6.64 25.11 -1.95
CA ARG A 115 -5.67 24.45 -1.09
C ARG A 115 -5.40 23.03 -1.59
N ALA A 116 -4.31 22.40 -1.15
CA ALA A 116 -4.06 20.99 -1.41
C ALA A 116 -4.23 20.16 -0.13
N ALA A 117 -4.86 19.01 -0.28
CA ALA A 117 -4.87 17.97 0.76
C ALA A 117 -3.88 16.87 0.40
N VAL A 118 -3.20 16.33 1.42
CA VAL A 118 -2.30 15.19 1.34
C VAL A 118 -2.60 14.21 2.47
N LEU A 119 -2.47 12.93 2.21
CA LEU A 119 -2.66 11.92 3.23
C LEU A 119 -1.93 10.62 2.92
N VAL A 120 -1.62 9.88 3.98
CA VAL A 120 -1.32 8.46 3.96
C VAL A 120 -2.13 7.82 5.08
N ALA A 121 -2.67 6.64 4.83
CA ALA A 121 -3.42 5.85 5.79
C ALA A 121 -3.13 4.37 5.57
N ASP A 122 -3.25 3.58 6.63
CA ASP A 122 -3.14 2.15 6.60
C ASP A 122 -4.28 1.50 7.41
N VAL A 123 -4.90 0.48 6.82
CA VAL A 123 -5.98 -0.30 7.43
C VAL A 123 -5.39 -1.56 8.05
N SER A 124 -5.58 -1.76 9.34
CA SER A 124 -5.09 -2.93 10.07
C SER A 124 -5.43 -4.25 9.39
N GLY A 125 -4.39 -5.08 9.14
CA GLY A 125 -4.48 -6.34 8.40
C GLY A 125 -4.24 -6.14 6.90
N HIS A 126 -4.29 -7.21 6.12
CA HIS A 126 -3.94 -7.21 4.70
C HIS A 126 -5.00 -7.91 3.82
N GLY A 127 -4.85 -7.79 2.52
CA GLY A 127 -5.70 -8.46 1.53
C GLY A 127 -7.05 -7.79 1.31
N LEU A 128 -8.02 -8.54 0.76
CA LEU A 128 -9.28 -8.01 0.26
C LEU A 128 -10.12 -7.29 1.32
N GLY A 129 -10.10 -7.78 2.57
CA GLY A 129 -10.88 -7.15 3.66
C GLY A 129 -10.38 -5.75 4.01
N ALA A 130 -9.06 -5.56 4.12
CA ALA A 130 -8.44 -4.26 4.36
C ALA A 130 -8.68 -3.31 3.17
N SER A 131 -8.57 -3.80 1.93
CA SER A 131 -8.79 -2.99 0.73
C SER A 131 -10.22 -2.49 0.56
N LEU A 132 -11.22 -3.24 1.02
CA LEU A 132 -12.62 -2.79 1.02
C LEU A 132 -12.86 -1.66 2.03
N LEU A 133 -12.32 -1.79 3.24
CA LEU A 133 -12.38 -0.74 4.26
C LEU A 133 -11.63 0.52 3.82
N MET A 134 -10.44 0.35 3.20
CA MET A 134 -9.71 1.47 2.60
C MET A 134 -10.55 2.19 1.55
N SER A 135 -11.28 1.45 0.71
CA SER A 135 -12.16 2.01 -0.32
C SER A 135 -13.32 2.82 0.28
N ALA A 136 -13.91 2.32 1.37
CA ALA A 136 -14.96 3.02 2.13
C ALA A 136 -14.39 4.29 2.78
N CYS A 137 -13.24 4.17 3.46
CA CYS A 137 -12.52 5.29 4.06
C CYS A 137 -12.21 6.39 3.03
N ARG A 138 -11.61 6.03 1.89
CA ARG A 138 -11.34 6.96 0.78
C ARG A 138 -12.60 7.67 0.30
N SER A 139 -13.68 6.95 0.11
CA SER A 139 -14.94 7.51 -0.42
C SER A 139 -15.55 8.50 0.58
N ALA A 140 -15.58 8.15 1.87
CA ALA A 140 -16.06 9.02 2.95
C ALA A 140 -15.20 10.28 3.06
N LEU A 141 -13.86 10.13 3.13
CA LEU A 141 -12.92 11.24 3.22
C LEU A 141 -13.07 12.22 2.05
N ARG A 142 -13.07 11.71 0.81
CA ARG A 142 -13.21 12.54 -0.40
C ARG A 142 -14.56 13.29 -0.45
N ALA A 143 -15.61 12.72 0.10
CA ALA A 143 -16.91 13.40 0.21
C ALA A 143 -16.86 14.52 1.25
N MET A 144 -16.26 14.27 2.42
CA MET A 144 -16.15 15.24 3.52
C MET A 144 -15.21 16.41 3.20
N CYS A 145 -14.12 16.18 2.46
CA CYS A 145 -13.18 17.22 2.04
C CYS A 145 -13.79 18.32 1.15
N ARG A 146 -15.04 18.18 0.71
CA ARG A 146 -15.77 19.25 0.00
C ARG A 146 -16.30 20.33 0.92
N GLY A 147 -16.36 20.05 2.21
CA GLY A 147 -16.82 21.01 3.24
C GLY A 147 -15.65 21.77 3.89
N PRO A 148 -15.96 22.85 4.62
CA PRO A 148 -14.97 23.69 5.31
C PRO A 148 -14.60 23.02 6.66
N HIS A 149 -13.76 22.00 6.64
CA HIS A 149 -13.30 21.33 7.86
C HIS A 149 -11.79 21.50 8.03
N SER A 150 -11.37 21.64 9.30
CA SER A 150 -9.98 21.52 9.65
C SER A 150 -9.55 20.04 9.61
N PRO A 151 -8.25 19.73 9.52
CA PRO A 151 -7.76 18.36 9.56
C PRO A 151 -8.25 17.55 10.76
N GLY A 152 -8.23 18.13 11.96
CA GLY A 152 -8.70 17.48 13.18
C GLY A 152 -10.19 17.16 13.15
N GLU A 153 -11.03 18.15 12.75
CA GLU A 153 -12.48 17.96 12.60
C GLU A 153 -12.81 16.90 11.54
N LEU A 154 -12.03 16.85 10.47
CA LEU A 154 -12.23 15.86 9.41
C LEU A 154 -12.02 14.44 9.95
N LEU A 155 -10.92 14.20 10.69
CA LEU A 155 -10.65 12.89 11.26
C LEU A 155 -11.71 12.46 12.29
N GLU A 156 -12.22 13.37 13.10
CA GLU A 156 -13.32 13.08 14.05
C GLU A 156 -14.60 12.64 13.33
N ARG A 157 -14.96 13.35 12.27
CA ARG A 157 -16.14 13.00 11.46
C ARG A 157 -15.94 11.68 10.72
N LEU A 158 -14.73 11.45 10.21
CA LEU A 158 -14.40 10.21 9.51
C LEU A 158 -14.49 9.01 10.46
N GLU A 159 -14.00 9.13 11.69
CA GLU A 159 -14.15 8.10 12.72
C GLU A 159 -15.62 7.81 13.01
N SER A 160 -16.42 8.85 13.24
CA SER A 160 -17.87 8.68 13.49
C SER A 160 -18.59 7.99 12.33
N GLN A 161 -18.15 8.22 11.10
CA GLN A 161 -18.74 7.61 9.90
C GLN A 161 -18.32 6.14 9.73
N LEU A 162 -17.07 5.80 10.09
CA LEU A 162 -16.49 4.47 9.87
C LEU A 162 -16.60 3.54 11.07
N SER A 163 -17.00 4.03 12.25
CA SER A 163 -16.99 3.26 13.50
C SER A 163 -17.79 1.95 13.39
N GLU A 164 -18.94 1.95 12.71
CA GLU A 164 -19.77 0.76 12.51
C GLU A 164 -19.12 -0.22 11.53
N ASP A 165 -18.45 0.27 10.48
CA ASP A 165 -17.81 -0.55 9.44
C ASP A 165 -16.51 -1.20 9.94
N LEU A 166 -15.78 -0.54 10.85
CA LEU A 166 -14.53 -1.05 11.41
C LEU A 166 -14.78 -2.17 12.44
N GLY A 167 -15.89 -2.12 13.18
CA GLY A 167 -16.20 -3.08 14.24
C GLY A 167 -15.14 -3.07 15.36
N ASP A 168 -15.11 -4.13 16.18
CA ASP A 168 -14.26 -4.20 17.39
C ASP A 168 -12.81 -4.63 17.11
N SER A 169 -12.47 -5.02 15.89
CA SER A 169 -11.18 -5.69 15.62
C SER A 169 -10.31 -4.97 14.57
N ARG A 170 -10.79 -3.91 13.97
CA ARG A 170 -10.07 -3.19 12.92
C ARG A 170 -9.95 -1.71 13.22
N PHE A 171 -8.85 -1.14 12.80
CA PHE A 171 -8.57 0.28 12.93
C PHE A 171 -7.87 0.79 11.67
N ILE A 172 -7.85 2.11 11.53
CA ILE A 172 -7.13 2.79 10.45
C ILE A 172 -6.20 3.81 11.07
N THR A 173 -4.90 3.70 10.78
CA THR A 173 -3.96 4.80 11.04
C THR A 173 -4.04 5.79 9.89
N MET A 174 -3.96 7.08 10.18
CA MET A 174 -4.02 8.11 9.14
C MET A 174 -3.31 9.38 9.55
N VAL A 175 -2.51 9.93 8.66
CA VAL A 175 -2.12 11.34 8.71
C VAL A 175 -2.77 12.09 7.55
N TYR A 176 -3.49 13.16 7.87
CA TYR A 176 -4.14 14.04 6.90
C TYR A 176 -3.65 15.46 7.08
N GLY A 177 -3.22 16.10 6.02
CA GLY A 177 -2.70 17.46 6.03
C GLY A 177 -3.26 18.33 4.92
N VAL A 178 -3.35 19.63 5.20
CA VAL A 178 -3.79 20.67 4.28
C VAL A 178 -2.68 21.70 4.10
N LEU A 179 -2.36 21.97 2.83
CA LEU A 179 -1.33 22.88 2.39
C LEU A 179 -1.98 24.15 1.83
N GLU A 180 -1.56 25.30 2.34
CA GLU A 180 -2.00 26.61 1.84
C GLU A 180 -0.92 27.22 0.92
N PRO A 181 -1.32 28.05 -0.05
CA PRO A 181 -0.36 28.67 -0.97
C PRO A 181 0.70 29.54 -0.27
N ASP A 182 0.40 30.07 0.92
CA ASP A 182 1.30 30.91 1.72
C ASP A 182 2.36 30.14 2.51
N GLY A 183 2.35 28.81 2.42
CA GLY A 183 3.31 27.92 3.09
C GLY A 183 2.80 27.32 4.40
N ARG A 184 1.60 27.67 4.87
CA ARG A 184 1.02 27.00 6.05
C ARG A 184 0.70 25.54 5.71
N PHE A 185 1.10 24.66 6.60
CA PHE A 185 0.77 23.25 6.55
C PHE A 185 0.17 22.85 7.90
N THR A 186 -1.10 22.49 7.86
CA THR A 186 -1.84 22.02 9.03
C THR A 186 -2.12 20.54 8.87
N TRP A 187 -1.81 19.73 9.90
CA TRP A 187 -2.08 18.29 9.86
C TRP A 187 -2.73 17.78 11.14
N ALA A 188 -3.45 16.68 11.01
CA ALA A 188 -3.90 15.83 12.10
C ALA A 188 -3.40 14.40 11.87
N ASN A 189 -2.98 13.74 12.96
CA ASN A 189 -2.44 12.40 12.93
C ASN A 189 -3.22 11.49 13.89
N ALA A 190 -3.78 10.42 13.33
CA ALA A 190 -4.47 9.34 14.02
C ALA A 190 -3.57 8.10 14.12
N GLY A 191 -2.46 8.22 14.88
CA GLY A 191 -1.54 7.12 15.17
C GLY A 191 -0.80 6.56 13.96
N HIS A 192 -0.51 7.38 12.94
CA HIS A 192 0.18 6.94 11.72
C HIS A 192 1.66 7.34 11.72
N GLU A 193 2.53 6.42 11.38
CA GLU A 193 3.99 6.58 11.29
C GLU A 193 4.55 5.80 10.08
N PRO A 194 5.66 6.27 9.47
CA PRO A 194 6.40 7.49 9.75
C PRO A 194 5.81 8.73 9.05
N ALA A 195 5.69 9.82 9.79
CA ALA A 195 5.26 11.11 9.24
C ALA A 195 6.09 12.25 9.86
N PHE A 196 6.75 13.06 9.05
CA PHE A 196 7.60 14.15 9.49
C PHE A 196 7.84 15.19 8.40
N ALA A 197 8.35 16.37 8.82
CA ALA A 197 8.89 17.38 7.90
C ALA A 197 10.37 17.63 8.18
N VAL A 198 11.10 18.01 7.14
CA VAL A 198 12.45 18.62 7.25
C VAL A 198 12.26 20.13 7.02
N VAL A 199 12.38 20.91 8.08
CA VAL A 199 12.16 22.36 8.10
C VAL A 199 13.45 23.05 8.48
N GLY A 200 14.02 23.84 7.59
CA GLY A 200 15.33 24.47 7.83
C GLY A 200 16.47 23.48 8.11
N GLY A 201 16.32 22.22 7.69
CA GLY A 201 17.28 21.14 7.95
C GLY A 201 16.98 20.30 9.21
N GLU A 202 16.09 20.74 10.07
CA GLU A 202 15.67 20.03 11.28
C GLU A 202 14.45 19.14 11.02
N VAL A 203 14.36 18.00 11.73
CA VAL A 203 13.23 17.08 11.62
C VAL A 203 12.14 17.46 12.62
N VAL A 204 10.94 17.67 12.11
CA VAL A 204 9.72 17.87 12.87
C VAL A 204 8.84 16.64 12.70
N VAL A 205 8.76 15.80 13.72
CA VAL A 205 7.91 14.60 13.74
C VAL A 205 6.45 15.00 13.89
N PHE A 206 5.57 14.33 13.17
CA PHE A 206 4.12 14.55 13.27
C PHE A 206 3.54 13.63 14.33
N GLU A 207 3.63 14.07 15.58
CA GLU A 207 3.08 13.35 16.73
C GLU A 207 1.58 13.06 16.55
N ALA A 208 1.12 11.98 17.18
CA ALA A 208 -0.29 11.60 17.13
C ALA A 208 -1.15 12.55 17.95
N HIS A 209 -2.21 13.10 17.35
CA HIS A 209 -3.22 13.92 18.02
C HIS A 209 -4.35 13.06 18.59
N ARG A 210 -4.48 11.84 18.07
CA ARG A 210 -5.51 10.88 18.48
C ARG A 210 -5.06 9.44 18.23
N THR A 211 -5.75 8.50 18.84
CA THR A 211 -5.58 7.07 18.50
C THR A 211 -6.03 6.79 17.07
N PRO A 212 -5.60 5.66 16.48
CA PRO A 212 -6.12 5.21 15.19
C PRO A 212 -7.65 5.21 15.14
N LEU A 213 -8.22 5.52 13.97
CA LEU A 213 -9.67 5.51 13.76
C LEU A 213 -10.23 4.12 14.05
N GLY A 214 -11.32 4.06 14.79
CA GLY A 214 -11.94 2.80 15.24
C GLY A 214 -11.50 2.35 16.65
N VAL A 215 -10.46 2.95 17.24
CA VAL A 215 -10.02 2.63 18.62
C VAL A 215 -10.86 3.39 19.66
N GLY A 216 -11.30 4.60 19.34
CA GLY A 216 -12.27 5.35 20.16
C GLY A 216 -11.75 5.90 21.49
N ILE A 217 -10.42 5.99 21.68
CA ILE A 217 -9.81 6.55 22.90
C ILE A 217 -9.43 8.01 22.63
N ASP A 218 -9.95 8.93 23.42
CA ASP A 218 -9.55 10.34 23.40
C ASP A 218 -8.22 10.52 24.14
N LEU A 219 -7.20 11.02 23.45
CA LEU A 219 -5.90 11.33 24.06
C LEU A 219 -5.90 12.69 24.77
N GLY A 220 -6.91 13.52 24.53
CA GLY A 220 -6.93 14.92 24.95
C GLY A 220 -5.90 15.77 24.20
N GLY A 221 -5.97 17.08 24.36
CA GLY A 221 -5.02 18.01 23.75
C GLY A 221 -5.47 18.59 22.41
N ASP A 222 -4.50 19.07 21.62
CA ASP A 222 -4.76 19.70 20.34
C ASP A 222 -5.16 18.63 19.30
N LYS A 223 -6.14 18.97 18.44
CA LYS A 223 -6.64 18.06 17.41
C LYS A 223 -5.81 18.11 16.14
N GLU A 224 -4.99 19.12 15.97
CA GLU A 224 -4.18 19.38 14.80
C GLU A 224 -3.01 20.29 15.13
N THR A 225 -1.96 20.27 14.31
CA THR A 225 -0.80 21.15 14.44
C THR A 225 -0.56 21.88 13.12
N THR A 226 -0.08 23.11 13.21
CA THR A 226 0.28 23.94 12.06
C THR A 226 1.75 24.35 12.11
N ILE A 227 2.45 24.18 10.99
CA ILE A 227 3.79 24.76 10.78
C ILE A 227 3.78 25.63 9.52
N ARG A 228 4.86 26.40 9.36
CA ARG A 228 5.10 27.15 8.14
C ARG A 228 6.27 26.56 7.39
N LEU A 229 6.02 26.10 6.16
CA LEU A 229 7.04 25.58 5.25
C LEU A 229 7.60 26.74 4.42
N SER A 230 8.94 26.83 4.37
CA SER A 230 9.70 27.74 3.51
C SER A 230 10.20 27.00 2.27
N PRO A 231 10.50 27.69 1.16
CA PRO A 231 11.12 27.07 0.01
C PRO A 231 12.39 26.27 0.39
N GLY A 232 12.43 25.02 -0.02
CA GLY A 232 13.47 24.06 0.37
C GLY A 232 13.05 23.09 1.47
N ASP A 233 11.98 23.37 2.20
CA ASP A 233 11.43 22.45 3.18
C ASP A 233 10.68 21.30 2.50
N ARG A 234 10.66 20.15 3.18
CA ARG A 234 10.11 18.89 2.64
C ARG A 234 9.27 18.18 3.69
N VAL A 235 8.16 17.57 3.25
CA VAL A 235 7.35 16.68 4.09
C VAL A 235 7.44 15.26 3.54
N PHE A 236 7.54 14.30 4.45
CA PHE A 236 7.47 12.86 4.18
C PHE A 236 6.30 12.24 4.96
N LEU A 237 5.48 11.48 4.28
CA LEU A 237 4.45 10.64 4.86
C LEU A 237 4.65 9.23 4.30
N GLY A 238 4.66 8.20 5.14
CA GLY A 238 4.84 6.82 4.69
C GLY A 238 4.10 5.84 5.56
N SER A 239 3.81 4.63 5.05
CA SER A 239 3.30 3.53 5.86
C SER A 239 4.45 2.81 6.60
N ASP A 240 4.09 2.00 7.59
CA ASP A 240 5.04 1.21 8.39
C ASP A 240 5.84 0.20 7.53
N GLY A 241 5.26 -0.30 6.42
CA GLY A 241 5.99 -1.13 5.47
C GLY A 241 7.24 -0.48 4.88
N VAL A 242 7.42 0.84 5.00
CA VAL A 242 8.68 1.51 4.64
C VAL A 242 9.72 1.33 5.75
N THR A 243 9.35 1.50 7.02
CA THR A 243 10.25 1.38 8.17
C THR A 243 10.51 -0.08 8.53
N GLU A 244 9.50 -0.94 8.40
CA GLU A 244 9.51 -2.35 8.81
C GLU A 244 9.97 -3.31 7.70
N ALA A 245 10.32 -2.78 6.52
CA ALA A 245 10.93 -3.58 5.47
C ALA A 245 12.16 -4.33 6.01
N MET A 246 12.15 -5.66 5.89
CA MET A 246 13.19 -6.52 6.47
C MET A 246 14.18 -7.02 5.42
N ASP A 247 15.45 -7.05 5.79
CA ASP A 247 16.48 -7.77 5.05
C ASP A 247 16.38 -9.30 5.30
N PRO A 248 17.13 -10.14 4.57
CA PRO A 248 17.16 -11.59 4.80
C PRO A 248 17.67 -12.02 6.20
N ALA A 249 18.34 -11.14 6.94
CA ALA A 249 18.78 -11.38 8.31
C ALA A 249 17.71 -10.98 9.36
N GLY A 250 16.65 -10.28 8.93
CA GLY A 250 15.57 -9.78 9.78
C GLY A 250 15.84 -8.38 10.33
N GLU A 251 16.83 -7.64 9.79
CA GLU A 251 17.08 -6.25 10.15
C GLU A 251 16.04 -5.34 9.46
N LEU A 252 15.45 -4.42 10.23
CA LEU A 252 14.50 -3.43 9.69
C LEU A 252 15.23 -2.34 8.91
N PHE A 253 14.56 -1.78 7.91
CA PHE A 253 15.06 -0.61 7.17
C PHE A 253 15.23 0.60 8.09
N GLY A 254 14.23 0.86 8.91
CA GLY A 254 14.27 1.85 9.99
C GLY A 254 14.07 3.29 9.54
N ALA A 255 13.65 4.13 10.49
CA ALA A 255 13.35 5.54 10.24
C ALA A 255 14.59 6.38 9.92
N GLU A 256 15.77 6.03 10.44
CA GLU A 256 17.01 6.81 10.23
C GLU A 256 17.40 6.87 8.74
N ARG A 257 17.31 5.74 8.02
CA ARG A 257 17.60 5.67 6.59
C ARG A 257 16.62 6.51 5.76
N ILE A 258 15.35 6.57 6.20
CA ILE A 258 14.33 7.40 5.56
C ILE A 258 14.66 8.88 5.76
N VAL A 259 14.95 9.29 6.98
CA VAL A 259 15.31 10.68 7.31
C VAL A 259 16.54 11.13 6.52
N GLU A 260 17.58 10.29 6.43
CA GLU A 260 18.79 10.58 5.66
C GLU A 260 18.47 10.78 4.17
N ALA A 261 17.66 9.91 3.59
CA ALA A 261 17.25 10.01 2.18
C ALA A 261 16.41 11.27 1.92
N VAL A 262 15.51 11.63 2.84
CA VAL A 262 14.62 12.79 2.74
C VAL A 262 15.38 14.09 2.95
N ARG A 263 16.36 14.14 3.84
CA ARG A 263 17.26 15.31 4.07
C ARG A 263 18.15 15.63 2.88
N GLY A 264 18.36 14.71 1.96
CA GLY A 264 19.31 14.85 0.84
C GLY A 264 19.08 16.14 0.05
N ALA A 265 20.03 17.09 0.16
CA ALA A 265 19.95 18.39 -0.50
C ALA A 265 20.00 18.25 -2.03
N GLY A 266 19.25 19.10 -2.73
CA GLY A 266 19.27 19.22 -4.20
C GLY A 266 18.45 18.19 -4.97
N ALA A 267 17.94 17.13 -4.33
CA ALA A 267 17.04 16.17 -4.98
C ALA A 267 15.59 16.70 -5.00
N THR A 268 14.89 16.40 -6.08
CA THR A 268 13.44 16.63 -6.17
C THR A 268 12.68 15.59 -5.35
N CYS A 269 11.42 15.86 -4.98
CA CYS A 269 10.55 14.87 -4.30
C CYS A 269 10.48 13.54 -5.06
N GLN A 270 10.47 13.55 -6.41
CA GLN A 270 10.49 12.31 -7.21
C GLN A 270 11.80 11.55 -7.06
N GLU A 271 12.93 12.22 -7.10
CA GLU A 271 14.25 11.57 -6.92
C GLU A 271 14.39 10.98 -5.51
N VAL A 272 13.76 11.58 -4.49
CA VAL A 272 13.73 11.00 -3.14
C VAL A 272 12.91 9.73 -3.11
N VAL A 273 11.72 9.73 -3.70
CA VAL A 273 10.86 8.53 -3.80
C VAL A 273 11.59 7.41 -4.55
N ASP A 274 12.23 7.72 -5.68
CA ASP A 274 12.96 6.74 -6.49
C ASP A 274 14.15 6.16 -5.73
N ARG A 275 14.89 7.00 -5.00
CA ARG A 275 16.01 6.59 -4.15
C ARG A 275 15.58 5.70 -3.00
N LEU A 276 14.47 6.04 -2.31
CA LEU A 276 13.93 5.22 -1.24
C LEU A 276 13.47 3.86 -1.76
N ASN A 277 12.77 3.81 -2.89
CA ASN A 277 12.37 2.55 -3.52
C ASN A 277 13.58 1.68 -3.87
N ALA A 278 14.61 2.25 -4.48
CA ALA A 278 15.84 1.52 -4.82
C ALA A 278 16.58 1.02 -3.56
N ALA A 279 16.62 1.82 -2.50
CA ALA A 279 17.23 1.44 -1.22
C ALA A 279 16.46 0.30 -0.54
N LEU A 280 15.13 0.34 -0.56
CA LEU A 280 14.26 -0.72 -0.04
C LEU A 280 14.45 -2.03 -0.82
N ASP A 281 14.49 -1.98 -2.16
CA ASP A 281 14.71 -3.17 -2.99
C ASP A 281 16.10 -3.78 -2.75
N ALA A 282 17.12 -2.94 -2.55
CA ALA A 282 18.46 -3.39 -2.20
C ALA A 282 18.52 -4.01 -0.80
N HIS A 283 17.81 -3.44 0.18
CA HIS A 283 17.75 -3.92 1.54
C HIS A 283 17.03 -5.28 1.62
N CYS A 284 15.86 -5.39 1.02
CA CYS A 284 15.07 -6.63 0.98
C CYS A 284 15.67 -7.71 0.06
N ARG A 285 16.72 -7.40 -0.72
CA ARG A 285 17.32 -8.24 -1.77
C ARG A 285 16.30 -8.74 -2.81
N GLY A 286 15.34 -7.88 -3.15
CA GLY A 286 14.35 -8.13 -4.19
C GLY A 286 13.02 -7.42 -3.95
N PRO A 287 12.09 -7.53 -4.90
CA PRO A 287 10.81 -6.82 -4.84
C PRO A 287 9.77 -7.46 -3.90
N ALA A 288 10.06 -8.64 -3.33
CA ALA A 288 9.15 -9.31 -2.41
C ALA A 288 9.12 -8.57 -1.06
N ARG A 289 7.98 -7.99 -0.73
CA ARG A 289 7.73 -7.23 0.49
C ARG A 289 6.72 -7.97 1.36
N ARG A 290 6.83 -7.82 2.69
CA ARG A 290 5.93 -8.47 3.65
C ARG A 290 4.71 -7.64 3.96
N ASP A 291 4.81 -6.32 3.72
CA ASP A 291 3.73 -5.36 3.90
C ASP A 291 3.64 -4.38 2.75
N ASP A 292 2.54 -3.65 2.67
CA ASP A 292 2.33 -2.58 1.70
C ASP A 292 3.36 -1.48 1.93
N VAL A 293 3.95 -0.96 0.86
CA VAL A 293 4.91 0.14 0.93
C VAL A 293 4.33 1.34 0.24
N THR A 294 3.97 2.32 1.03
CA THR A 294 3.36 3.56 0.55
C THR A 294 4.13 4.76 1.07
N MET A 295 4.41 5.72 0.20
CA MET A 295 5.06 6.96 0.58
C MET A 295 4.60 8.13 -0.27
N LEU A 296 4.55 9.30 0.34
CA LEU A 296 4.32 10.59 -0.27
C LEU A 296 5.40 11.56 0.18
N VAL A 297 6.02 12.23 -0.78
CA VAL A 297 7.00 13.29 -0.54
C VAL A 297 6.50 14.56 -1.20
N LEU A 298 6.56 15.67 -0.49
CA LEU A 298 6.28 16.97 -1.08
C LEU A 298 7.38 17.97 -0.75
N ASP A 299 7.69 18.81 -1.73
CA ASP A 299 8.65 19.91 -1.61
C ASP A 299 7.91 21.24 -1.61
N ARG A 300 8.25 22.13 -0.67
CA ARG A 300 7.94 23.55 -0.79
C ARG A 300 8.93 24.19 -1.75
N ILE A 301 8.44 24.81 -2.81
CA ILE A 301 9.25 25.48 -3.82
C ILE A 301 8.95 26.97 -3.88
N GLU A 302 9.87 27.76 -4.43
CA GLU A 302 9.57 29.15 -4.72
C GLU A 302 8.35 29.28 -5.64
N SER A 303 7.42 30.14 -5.27
CA SER A 303 6.32 30.49 -6.16
C SER A 303 6.89 31.36 -7.26
N GLY A 304 7.10 30.81 -8.44
CA GLY A 304 7.51 31.59 -9.61
C GLY A 304 6.59 32.80 -9.83
N PRO A 305 7.06 33.84 -10.53
CA PRO A 305 6.22 34.99 -10.86
C PRO A 305 4.97 34.52 -11.59
N SER A 306 3.82 35.13 -11.21
CA SER A 306 2.49 34.91 -11.80
C SER A 306 2.45 35.37 -13.24
#